data_a94ed2ed81ffc2594fc74c9df4eb19b4
#
_entry.id   a94ed2ed81ffc2594fc74c9df4eb19b4
#
_cell.length_a   1.000
_cell.length_b   1.000
_cell.length_c   1.000
_cell.angle_alpha   90.00
_cell.angle_beta   90.00
_cell.angle_gamma   90.00
#
_symmetry.space_group_name_H-M   'P 1'
#
loop_
_entity.id
_entity.type
_entity.pdbx_description
1 polymer ?
#
loop_
_entity_poly.entity_id
_entity_poly.type
_entity_poly.pdbx_seq_one_letter_code
_entity_poly.pdbx_strand_id
1 'polypeptide(L)'
;MYAVVVSVILNAILDPICIYILGWGSAGAAIATILSSICSAIVILYWILVKKDTYVDVNLGEFKFDSSIAKDILKVGIPASMDMLVMAIAMSLYMIFISSIAGEFGIASFTSGQRLYLFAIMPLTAIGTAVTAVVGSSFGAKNGEYISRAHKFGAKFGIIFGTCVTLILVVFATQLSLSLIHISEPTRLGMI
;
A
#
# COMPACT_ATOMS: atom_id res chain seq x y z
N MET A 1 -12.70 -7.67 -1.35
CA MET A 1 -12.16 -7.98 -0.03
C MET A 1 -11.63 -9.42 0.07
N TYR A 2 -12.44 -10.44 -0.17
CA TYR A 2 -12.01 -11.86 -0.05
C TYR A 2 -10.77 -12.23 -0.89
N ALA A 3 -10.66 -11.75 -2.13
CA ALA A 3 -9.51 -12.03 -2.99
C ALA A 3 -8.18 -11.51 -2.40
N VAL A 4 -8.21 -10.32 -1.77
CA VAL A 4 -7.04 -9.74 -1.11
C VAL A 4 -6.65 -10.56 0.13
N VAL A 5 -7.64 -10.99 0.92
CA VAL A 5 -7.40 -11.85 2.10
C VAL A 5 -6.77 -13.18 1.68
N VAL A 6 -7.29 -13.81 0.62
CA VAL A 6 -6.72 -15.04 0.06
C VAL A 6 -5.27 -14.81 -0.40
N SER A 7 -4.99 -13.70 -1.08
CA SER A 7 -3.62 -13.36 -1.51
C SER A 7 -2.66 -13.20 -0.34
N VAL A 8 -3.07 -12.50 0.72
CA VAL A 8 -2.23 -12.28 1.90
C VAL A 8 -1.94 -13.59 2.63
N ILE A 9 -2.95 -14.43 2.82
CA ILE A 9 -2.77 -15.74 3.47
C ILE A 9 -1.86 -16.63 2.63
N LEU A 10 -2.09 -16.68 1.32
CA LEU A 10 -1.28 -17.48 0.41
C LEU A 10 0.18 -17.00 0.37
N ASN A 11 0.40 -15.68 0.33
CA ASN A 11 1.74 -15.09 0.39
C ASN A 11 2.44 -15.46 1.71
N ALA A 12 1.75 -15.31 2.85
CA ALA A 12 2.32 -15.66 4.17
C ALA A 12 2.70 -17.14 4.30
N ILE A 13 2.05 -18.04 3.55
CA ILE A 13 2.39 -19.46 3.51
C ILE A 13 3.51 -19.74 2.51
N LEU A 14 3.46 -19.13 1.33
CA LEU A 14 4.45 -19.36 0.26
C LEU A 14 5.81 -18.73 0.56
N ASP A 15 5.86 -17.58 1.24
CA ASP A 15 7.11 -16.91 1.58
C ASP A 15 8.08 -17.84 2.34
N PRO A 16 7.71 -18.43 3.50
CA PRO A 16 8.63 -19.33 4.20
C PRO A 16 8.95 -20.59 3.39
N ILE A 17 8.04 -21.10 2.58
CA ILE A 17 8.31 -22.26 1.73
C ILE A 17 9.34 -21.92 0.67
N CYS A 18 9.18 -20.84 -0.06
CA CYS A 18 10.08 -20.47 -1.15
C CYS A 18 11.44 -19.97 -0.63
N ILE A 19 11.47 -19.27 0.50
CA ILE A 19 12.69 -18.71 1.06
C ILE A 19 13.53 -19.78 1.75
N TYR A 20 12.91 -20.57 2.67
CA TYR A 20 13.65 -21.49 3.54
C TYR A 20 13.65 -22.92 3.06
N ILE A 21 12.51 -23.47 2.60
CA ILE A 21 12.43 -24.88 2.19
C ILE A 21 13.07 -25.09 0.82
N LEU A 22 12.76 -24.21 -0.14
CA LEU A 22 13.33 -24.26 -1.49
C LEU A 22 14.70 -23.57 -1.57
N GLY A 23 15.09 -22.79 -0.55
CA GLY A 23 16.39 -22.13 -0.49
C GLY A 23 16.60 -21.01 -1.53
N TRP A 24 15.53 -20.46 -2.09
CA TRP A 24 15.63 -19.44 -3.16
C TRP A 24 15.89 -18.03 -2.62
N GLY A 25 15.95 -17.84 -1.29
CA GLY A 25 16.25 -16.55 -0.66
C GLY A 25 15.32 -15.43 -1.13
N SER A 26 15.89 -14.30 -1.50
CA SER A 26 15.12 -13.12 -1.96
C SER A 26 14.33 -13.36 -3.25
N ALA A 27 14.84 -14.20 -4.15
CA ALA A 27 14.10 -14.59 -5.35
C ALA A 27 12.84 -15.40 -5.00
N GLY A 28 12.91 -16.24 -3.96
CA GLY A 28 11.78 -16.99 -3.44
C GLY A 28 10.64 -16.08 -2.96
N ALA A 29 10.95 -15.02 -2.23
CA ALA A 29 9.98 -14.02 -1.79
C ALA A 29 9.29 -13.34 -2.98
N ALA A 30 10.05 -12.98 -4.01
CA ALA A 30 9.47 -12.38 -5.22
C ALA A 30 8.51 -13.33 -5.94
N ILE A 31 8.88 -14.61 -6.08
CA ILE A 31 8.05 -15.64 -6.71
C ILE A 31 6.77 -15.88 -5.89
N ALA A 32 6.87 -15.98 -4.57
CA ALA A 32 5.70 -16.16 -3.70
C ALA A 32 4.72 -14.97 -3.83
N THR A 33 5.23 -13.74 -3.91
CA THR A 33 4.41 -12.54 -4.13
C THR A 33 3.72 -12.56 -5.50
N ILE A 34 4.41 -12.98 -6.55
CA ILE A 34 3.82 -13.09 -7.89
C ILE A 34 2.73 -14.16 -7.90
N LEU A 35 2.98 -15.34 -7.35
CA LEU A 35 2.01 -16.44 -7.31
C LEU A 35 0.75 -16.06 -6.52
N SER A 36 0.90 -15.43 -5.35
CA SER A 36 -0.24 -14.97 -4.54
C SER A 36 -1.05 -13.89 -5.26
N SER A 37 -0.40 -13.00 -5.99
CA SER A 37 -1.05 -11.95 -6.80
C SER A 37 -1.81 -12.54 -7.99
N ILE A 38 -1.25 -13.52 -8.68
CA ILE A 38 -1.93 -14.24 -9.77
C ILE A 38 -3.15 -14.97 -9.24
N CYS A 39 -3.04 -15.64 -8.09
CA CYS A 39 -4.16 -16.33 -7.47
C CYS A 39 -5.29 -15.35 -7.11
N SER A 40 -4.96 -14.18 -6.56
CA SER A 40 -5.93 -13.12 -6.29
C SER A 40 -6.63 -12.63 -7.56
N ALA A 41 -5.88 -12.43 -8.64
CA ALA A 41 -6.43 -12.02 -9.93
C ALA A 41 -7.40 -13.08 -10.49
N ILE A 42 -7.04 -14.37 -10.40
CA ILE A 42 -7.91 -15.47 -10.83
C ILE A 42 -9.22 -15.48 -10.02
N VAL A 43 -9.15 -15.30 -8.70
CA VAL A 43 -10.35 -15.25 -7.84
C VAL A 43 -11.25 -14.07 -8.23
N ILE A 44 -10.69 -12.90 -8.51
CA ILE A 44 -11.47 -11.73 -8.95
C ILE A 44 -12.10 -11.99 -10.31
N LEU A 45 -11.34 -12.53 -11.28
CA LEU A 45 -11.85 -12.86 -12.62
C LEU A 45 -12.97 -13.91 -12.56
N TYR A 46 -12.81 -14.94 -11.72
CA TYR A 46 -13.85 -15.93 -11.50
C TYR A 46 -15.15 -15.31 -10.99
N TRP A 47 -15.05 -14.38 -10.04
CA TRP A 47 -16.23 -13.70 -9.51
C TRP A 47 -16.90 -12.79 -10.53
N ILE A 48 -16.14 -12.09 -11.36
CA ILE A 48 -16.68 -11.20 -12.38
C ILE A 48 -17.30 -11.99 -13.52
N LEU A 49 -16.59 -13.01 -14.03
CA LEU A 49 -16.99 -13.70 -15.26
C LEU A 49 -17.99 -14.85 -15.02
N VAL A 50 -17.84 -15.57 -13.90
CA VAL A 50 -18.62 -16.80 -13.66
C VAL A 50 -19.77 -16.54 -12.69
N LYS A 51 -19.49 -15.92 -11.53
CA LYS A 51 -20.50 -15.73 -10.51
C LYS A 51 -21.45 -14.58 -10.80
N LYS A 52 -21.04 -13.60 -11.65
CA LYS A 52 -21.84 -12.45 -12.07
C LYS A 52 -22.54 -11.71 -10.91
N ASP A 53 -21.98 -11.80 -9.72
CA ASP A 53 -22.50 -11.23 -8.46
C ASP A 53 -21.94 -9.82 -8.24
N THR A 54 -21.59 -9.14 -9.34
CA THR A 54 -21.05 -7.79 -9.37
C THR A 54 -21.98 -6.88 -10.17
N TYR A 55 -22.04 -5.60 -9.77
CA TYR A 55 -22.80 -4.58 -10.49
C TYR A 55 -22.23 -4.30 -11.92
N VAL A 56 -21.11 -4.90 -12.29
CA VAL A 56 -20.44 -4.73 -13.56
C VAL A 56 -20.67 -6.00 -14.39
N ASP A 57 -21.47 -5.89 -15.44
CA ASP A 57 -21.64 -6.97 -16.44
C ASP A 57 -20.58 -6.78 -17.52
N VAL A 58 -19.60 -7.67 -17.56
CA VAL A 58 -18.51 -7.63 -18.54
C VAL A 58 -18.85 -8.54 -19.71
N ASN A 59 -19.41 -7.98 -20.76
CA ASN A 59 -19.65 -8.71 -22.01
C ASN A 59 -18.44 -8.50 -22.95
N LEU A 60 -17.52 -9.45 -22.94
CA LEU A 60 -16.31 -9.40 -23.77
C LEU A 60 -16.61 -9.43 -25.27
N GLY A 61 -17.81 -9.91 -25.68
CA GLY A 61 -18.22 -9.96 -27.07
C GLY A 61 -18.66 -8.61 -27.67
N GLU A 62 -19.01 -7.65 -26.82
CA GLU A 62 -19.48 -6.31 -27.23
C GLU A 62 -18.48 -5.20 -26.91
N PHE A 63 -17.22 -5.58 -26.59
CA PHE A 63 -16.20 -4.60 -26.25
C PHE A 63 -15.93 -3.67 -27.45
N LYS A 64 -16.27 -2.38 -27.26
CA LYS A 64 -15.92 -1.30 -28.18
C LYS A 64 -15.00 -0.34 -27.47
N PHE A 65 -13.86 -0.08 -28.09
CA PHE A 65 -12.92 0.92 -27.57
C PHE A 65 -13.53 2.32 -27.73
N ASP A 66 -13.83 2.98 -26.59
CA ASP A 66 -14.31 4.36 -26.59
C ASP A 66 -13.14 5.30 -26.24
N SER A 67 -12.73 6.08 -27.23
CA SER A 67 -11.65 7.04 -27.11
C SER A 67 -11.95 8.17 -26.09
N SER A 68 -13.23 8.50 -25.88
CA SER A 68 -13.63 9.52 -24.92
C SER A 68 -13.38 9.04 -23.50
N ILE A 69 -13.80 7.82 -23.18
CA ILE A 69 -13.57 7.19 -21.86
C ILE A 69 -12.07 7.03 -21.62
N ALA A 70 -11.32 6.57 -22.62
CA ALA A 70 -9.87 6.43 -22.51
C ALA A 70 -9.19 7.78 -22.21
N LYS A 71 -9.62 8.86 -22.86
CA LYS A 71 -9.11 10.21 -22.61
C LYS A 71 -9.42 10.71 -21.21
N ASP A 72 -10.62 10.45 -20.69
CA ASP A 72 -11.00 10.85 -19.33
C ASP A 72 -10.19 10.07 -18.28
N ILE A 73 -9.93 8.79 -18.49
CA ILE A 73 -9.05 7.99 -17.64
C ILE A 73 -7.62 8.54 -17.65
N LEU A 74 -7.07 8.83 -18.83
CA LEU A 74 -5.73 9.38 -18.98
C LEU A 74 -5.60 10.78 -18.37
N LYS A 75 -6.62 11.61 -18.48
CA LYS A 75 -6.64 12.96 -17.90
C LYS A 75 -6.48 12.97 -16.39
N VAL A 76 -6.97 11.94 -15.71
CA VAL A 76 -6.81 11.77 -14.26
C VAL A 76 -5.56 10.94 -13.94
N GLY A 77 -5.32 9.89 -14.72
CA GLY A 77 -4.22 8.94 -14.49
C GLY A 77 -2.83 9.55 -14.70
N ILE A 78 -2.64 10.37 -15.73
CA ILE A 78 -1.33 10.99 -16.01
C ILE A 78 -0.87 11.91 -14.87
N PRO A 79 -1.67 12.88 -14.39
CA PRO A 79 -1.27 13.70 -13.25
C PRO A 79 -0.99 12.88 -11.98
N ALA A 80 -1.81 11.88 -11.70
CA ALA A 80 -1.60 11.01 -10.54
C ALA A 80 -0.31 10.19 -10.65
N SER A 81 0.02 9.71 -11.85
CA SER A 81 1.29 9.00 -12.10
C SER A 81 2.49 9.93 -11.98
N MET A 82 2.37 11.16 -12.43
CA MET A 82 3.44 12.17 -12.29
C MET A 82 3.70 12.52 -10.83
N ASP A 83 2.66 12.62 -9.99
CA ASP A 83 2.81 12.83 -8.55
C ASP A 83 3.64 11.71 -7.90
N MET A 84 3.32 10.46 -8.21
CA MET A 84 4.11 9.31 -7.73
C MET A 84 5.56 9.33 -8.23
N LEU A 85 5.78 9.75 -9.48
CA LEU A 85 7.10 9.83 -10.07
C LEU A 85 7.94 10.91 -9.40
N VAL A 86 7.36 12.08 -9.14
CA VAL A 86 8.02 13.17 -8.40
C VAL A 86 8.39 12.72 -6.98
N MET A 87 7.49 12.03 -6.28
CA MET A 87 7.78 11.45 -4.96
C MET A 87 8.94 10.45 -5.01
N ALA A 88 8.96 9.56 -6.00
CA ALA A 88 10.05 8.59 -6.16
C ALA A 88 11.41 9.27 -6.43
N ILE A 89 11.44 10.28 -7.30
CA ILE A 89 12.65 11.08 -7.57
C ILE A 89 13.10 11.80 -6.30
N ALA A 90 12.18 12.46 -5.59
CA ALA A 90 12.49 13.17 -4.35
C ALA A 90 13.10 12.23 -3.30
N MET A 91 12.52 11.02 -3.13
CA MET A 91 13.07 10.02 -2.20
C MET A 91 14.46 9.53 -2.64
N SER A 92 14.68 9.34 -3.94
CA SER A 92 16.00 8.95 -4.46
C SER A 92 17.05 10.02 -4.19
N LEU A 93 16.71 11.29 -4.43
CA LEU A 93 17.59 12.42 -4.11
C LEU A 93 17.87 12.51 -2.60
N TYR A 94 16.84 12.32 -1.77
CA TYR A 94 16.99 12.30 -0.32
C TYR A 94 17.99 11.24 0.14
N MET A 95 17.90 10.02 -0.42
CA MET A 95 18.82 8.94 -0.11
C MET A 95 20.26 9.24 -0.54
N ILE A 96 20.46 9.87 -1.70
CA ILE A 96 21.78 10.30 -2.17
C ILE A 96 22.39 11.33 -1.19
N PHE A 97 21.62 12.32 -0.75
CA PHE A 97 22.08 13.31 0.23
C PHE A 97 22.45 12.68 1.57
N ILE A 98 21.59 11.81 2.11
CA ILE A 98 21.86 11.14 3.38
C ILE A 98 23.13 10.28 3.27
N SER A 99 23.27 9.54 2.17
CA SER A 99 24.45 8.72 1.91
C SER A 99 25.74 9.55 1.84
N SER A 100 25.69 10.71 1.22
CA SER A 100 26.86 11.57 1.06
C SER A 100 27.31 12.25 2.36
N ILE A 101 26.39 12.53 3.30
CA ILE A 101 26.69 13.23 4.56
C ILE A 101 26.97 12.25 5.70
N ALA A 102 26.16 11.22 5.85
CA ALA A 102 26.16 10.33 7.01
C ALA A 102 26.47 8.86 6.68
N GLY A 103 26.79 8.54 5.42
CA GLY A 103 27.15 7.22 4.96
C GLY A 103 26.09 6.15 5.27
N GLU A 104 26.53 4.92 5.48
CA GLU A 104 25.66 3.76 5.75
C GLU A 104 24.84 3.92 7.05
N PHE A 105 25.40 4.55 8.07
CA PHE A 105 24.70 4.80 9.33
C PHE A 105 23.50 5.74 9.12
N GLY A 106 23.66 6.78 8.31
CA GLY A 106 22.58 7.69 7.98
C GLY A 106 21.45 6.99 7.21
N ILE A 107 21.78 6.13 6.25
CA ILE A 107 20.82 5.34 5.49
C ILE A 107 20.04 4.40 6.42
N ALA A 108 20.73 3.68 7.31
CA ALA A 108 20.11 2.74 8.24
C ALA A 108 19.14 3.46 9.19
N SER A 109 19.57 4.59 9.76
CA SER A 109 18.73 5.41 10.66
C SER A 109 17.50 5.96 9.96
N PHE A 110 17.67 6.51 8.76
CA PHE A 110 16.56 7.03 7.95
C PHE A 110 15.57 5.91 7.59
N THR A 111 16.06 4.77 7.13
CA THR A 111 15.22 3.63 6.75
C THR A 111 14.43 3.09 7.93
N SER A 112 15.02 3.04 9.12
CA SER A 112 14.35 2.66 10.36
C SER A 112 13.23 3.64 10.72
N GLY A 113 13.50 4.93 10.65
CA GLY A 113 12.48 5.98 10.85
C GLY A 113 11.34 5.91 9.84
N GLN A 114 11.69 5.64 8.57
CA GLN A 114 10.71 5.48 7.50
C GLN A 114 9.78 4.29 7.72
N ARG A 115 10.26 3.20 8.29
CA ARG A 115 9.40 2.05 8.66
C ARG A 115 8.37 2.44 9.71
N LEU A 116 8.77 3.17 10.75
CA LEU A 116 7.83 3.68 11.78
C LEU A 116 6.79 4.62 11.16
N TYR A 117 7.23 5.52 10.29
CA TYR A 117 6.34 6.41 9.55
C TYR A 117 5.29 5.64 8.73
N LEU A 118 5.71 4.58 8.02
CA LEU A 118 4.80 3.74 7.23
C LEU A 118 3.74 3.07 8.11
N PHE A 119 4.13 2.53 9.27
CA PHE A 119 3.16 1.97 10.23
C PHE A 119 2.14 3.01 10.71
N ALA A 120 2.58 4.25 10.93
CA ALA A 120 1.71 5.33 11.37
C ALA A 120 0.73 5.79 10.28
N ILE A 121 1.20 5.87 9.02
CA ILE A 121 0.41 6.43 7.93
C ILE A 121 -0.52 5.41 7.25
N MET A 122 -0.21 4.10 7.30
CA MET A 122 -1.03 3.05 6.68
C MET A 122 -2.51 3.09 7.08
N PRO A 123 -2.89 3.17 8.36
CA PRO A 123 -4.31 3.24 8.73
C PRO A 123 -4.98 4.53 8.25
N LEU A 124 -4.25 5.65 8.22
CA LEU A 124 -4.78 6.93 7.73
C LEU A 124 -5.06 6.88 6.22
N THR A 125 -4.16 6.29 5.44
CA THR A 125 -4.37 6.09 4.01
C THR A 125 -5.52 5.12 3.73
N ALA A 126 -5.69 4.08 4.54
CA ALA A 126 -6.81 3.15 4.45
C ALA A 126 -8.16 3.86 4.69
N ILE A 127 -8.23 4.74 5.68
CA ILE A 127 -9.42 5.58 5.94
C ILE A 127 -9.69 6.51 4.75
N GLY A 128 -8.65 7.18 4.24
CA GLY A 128 -8.76 8.06 3.07
C GLY A 128 -9.31 7.33 1.84
N THR A 129 -8.80 6.13 1.56
CA THR A 129 -9.28 5.28 0.47
C THR A 129 -10.74 4.86 0.66
N ALA A 130 -11.13 4.48 1.88
CA ALA A 130 -12.51 4.11 2.20
C ALA A 130 -13.45 5.30 2.01
N VAL A 131 -13.08 6.49 2.49
CA VAL A 131 -13.87 7.72 2.29
C VAL A 131 -13.99 8.05 0.81
N THR A 132 -12.93 7.93 0.03
CA THR A 132 -12.95 8.18 -1.41
C THR A 132 -13.93 7.23 -2.13
N ALA A 133 -13.94 5.95 -1.76
CA ALA A 133 -14.87 4.97 -2.34
C ALA A 133 -16.34 5.32 -2.02
N VAL A 134 -16.65 5.70 -0.77
CA VAL A 134 -18.00 6.10 -0.35
C VAL A 134 -18.42 7.41 -1.02
N VAL A 135 -17.53 8.38 -1.10
CA VAL A 135 -17.79 9.66 -1.79
C VAL A 135 -18.05 9.44 -3.27
N GLY A 136 -17.24 8.61 -3.94
CA GLY A 136 -17.39 8.28 -5.35
C GLY A 136 -18.74 7.63 -5.67
N SER A 137 -19.14 6.62 -4.88
CA SER A 137 -20.44 5.96 -5.06
C SER A 137 -21.62 6.91 -4.75
N SER A 138 -21.51 7.74 -3.72
CA SER A 138 -22.54 8.72 -3.34
C SER A 138 -22.65 9.85 -4.37
N PHE A 139 -21.55 10.23 -5.00
CA PHE A 139 -21.54 11.20 -6.09
C PHE A 139 -22.29 10.67 -7.33
N GLY A 140 -22.03 9.41 -7.70
CA GLY A 140 -22.78 8.75 -8.77
C GLY A 140 -24.27 8.64 -8.48
N ALA A 141 -24.66 8.43 -7.21
CA ALA A 141 -26.05 8.42 -6.74
C ALA A 141 -26.65 9.84 -6.54
N LYS A 142 -25.91 10.90 -6.83
CA LYS A 142 -26.31 12.32 -6.62
C LYS A 142 -26.77 12.64 -5.17
N ASN A 143 -26.22 11.93 -4.19
CA ASN A 143 -26.59 12.09 -2.77
C ASN A 143 -25.54 12.93 -2.02
N GLY A 144 -25.72 14.26 -2.05
CA GLY A 144 -24.81 15.22 -1.43
C GLY A 144 -24.72 15.12 0.10
N GLU A 145 -25.76 14.65 0.76
CA GLU A 145 -25.77 14.49 2.22
C GLU A 145 -24.80 13.39 2.66
N TYR A 146 -24.79 12.25 1.96
CA TYR A 146 -23.84 11.17 2.23
C TYR A 146 -22.39 11.57 1.98
N ILE A 147 -22.13 12.37 0.95
CA ILE A 147 -20.79 12.92 0.67
C ILE A 147 -20.29 13.73 1.85
N SER A 148 -21.10 14.69 2.33
CA SER A 148 -20.75 15.54 3.47
C SER A 148 -20.54 14.72 4.75
N ARG A 149 -21.40 13.74 4.99
CA ARG A 149 -21.32 12.85 6.17
C ARG A 149 -20.05 11.99 6.14
N ALA A 150 -19.75 11.37 5.00
CA ALA A 150 -18.54 10.55 4.82
C ALA A 150 -17.26 11.37 5.02
N HIS A 151 -17.21 12.58 4.44
CA HIS A 151 -16.05 13.48 4.60
C HIS A 151 -15.86 13.91 6.07
N LYS A 152 -16.92 14.35 6.74
CA LYS A 152 -16.85 14.75 8.16
C LYS A 152 -16.44 13.59 9.07
N PHE A 153 -16.96 12.39 8.82
CA PHE A 153 -16.59 11.20 9.57
C PHE A 153 -15.10 10.86 9.35
N GLY A 154 -14.65 10.82 8.10
CA GLY A 154 -13.26 10.55 7.77
C GLY A 154 -12.28 11.56 8.36
N ALA A 155 -12.61 12.86 8.27
CA ALA A 155 -11.80 13.92 8.86
C ALA A 155 -11.72 13.80 10.39
N LYS A 156 -12.86 13.63 11.06
CA LYS A 156 -12.91 13.48 12.53
C LYS A 156 -12.11 12.25 13.00
N PHE A 157 -12.35 11.11 12.35
CA PHE A 157 -11.66 9.87 12.71
C PHE A 157 -10.16 9.96 12.40
N GLY A 158 -9.78 10.55 11.26
CA GLY A 158 -8.39 10.76 10.88
C GLY A 158 -7.63 11.66 11.86
N ILE A 159 -8.26 12.76 12.34
CA ILE A 159 -7.66 13.64 13.35
C ILE A 159 -7.48 12.90 14.67
N ILE A 160 -8.50 12.21 15.17
CA ILE A 160 -8.40 11.48 16.44
C ILE A 160 -7.33 10.40 16.36
N PHE A 161 -7.38 9.58 15.31
CA PHE A 161 -6.42 8.49 15.13
C PHE A 161 -4.99 9.01 14.93
N GLY A 162 -4.81 10.03 14.08
CA GLY A 162 -3.50 10.65 13.83
C GLY A 162 -2.92 11.26 15.11
N THR A 163 -3.72 11.93 15.93
CA THR A 163 -3.29 12.47 17.21
C THR A 163 -2.87 11.36 18.18
N CYS A 164 -3.66 10.30 18.29
CA CYS A 164 -3.32 9.16 19.15
C CYS A 164 -2.00 8.50 18.72
N VAL A 165 -1.83 8.24 17.43
CA VAL A 165 -0.59 7.65 16.90
C VAL A 165 0.61 8.56 17.13
N THR A 166 0.46 9.86 16.90
CA THR A 166 1.54 10.84 17.16
C THR A 166 1.94 10.85 18.63
N LEU A 167 0.99 10.86 19.56
CA LEU A 167 1.27 10.80 20.99
C LEU A 167 2.00 9.52 21.37
N ILE A 168 1.56 8.37 20.85
CA ILE A 168 2.23 7.09 21.09
C ILE A 168 3.68 7.13 20.58
N LEU A 169 3.88 7.61 19.35
CA LEU A 169 5.22 7.70 18.77
C LEU A 169 6.13 8.65 19.54
N VAL A 170 5.62 9.78 20.01
CA VAL A 170 6.42 10.73 20.82
C VAL A 170 6.80 10.13 22.17
N VAL A 171 5.85 9.51 22.87
CA VAL A 171 6.09 8.90 24.20
C VAL A 171 7.05 7.72 24.12
N PHE A 172 6.91 6.89 23.10
CA PHE A 172 7.71 5.68 22.92
C PHE A 172 8.87 5.83 21.92
N ALA A 173 9.19 7.06 21.48
CA ALA A 173 10.20 7.31 20.45
C ALA A 173 11.55 6.65 20.77
N THR A 174 12.03 6.78 22.01
CA THR A 174 13.32 6.21 22.45
C THR A 174 13.28 4.68 22.45
N GLN A 175 12.22 4.08 23.01
CA GLN A 175 12.09 2.62 23.08
C GLN A 175 11.93 1.99 21.69
N LEU A 176 11.17 2.61 20.81
CA LEU A 176 10.98 2.16 19.43
C LEU A 176 12.30 2.26 18.64
N SER A 177 13.05 3.34 18.79
CA SER A 177 14.34 3.49 18.14
C SER A 177 15.35 2.45 18.61
N LEU A 178 15.44 2.20 19.92
CA LEU A 178 16.31 1.16 20.49
C LEU A 178 15.91 -0.25 20.03
N SER A 179 14.63 -0.56 19.98
CA SER A 179 14.13 -1.84 19.50
C SER A 179 14.49 -2.09 18.02
N LEU A 180 14.39 -1.06 17.17
CA LEU A 180 14.75 -1.15 15.76
C LEU A 180 16.25 -1.30 15.54
N ILE A 181 17.08 -0.65 16.35
CA ILE A 181 18.55 -0.79 16.34
C ILE A 181 18.93 -2.21 16.74
N HIS A 182 18.34 -2.74 17.81
CA HIS A 182 18.61 -4.13 18.25
C HIS A 182 18.22 -5.18 17.22
N ILE A 183 17.17 -4.96 16.43
CA ILE A 183 16.76 -5.87 15.35
C ILE A 183 17.74 -5.81 14.16
N SER A 184 18.39 -4.68 13.93
CA SER A 184 19.35 -4.51 12.83
C SER A 184 20.79 -4.92 13.15
N GLU A 185 21.16 -5.02 14.44
CA GLU A 185 22.52 -5.44 14.86
C GLU A 185 22.87 -6.91 14.56
N PRO A 186 22.01 -7.92 14.71
CA PRO A 186 22.41 -9.31 14.45
C PRO A 186 22.83 -9.58 13.00
N THR A 187 22.41 -8.74 12.06
CA THR A 187 22.85 -8.84 10.67
C THR A 187 24.30 -8.40 10.44
N ARG A 188 24.88 -7.62 11.37
CA ARG A 188 26.29 -7.18 11.28
C ARG A 188 27.28 -8.20 11.82
N LEU A 189 26.88 -9.00 12.81
CA LEU A 189 27.73 -10.04 13.42
C LEU A 189 27.79 -11.33 12.61
N GLY A 190 26.93 -11.51 11.62
CA GLY A 190 26.93 -12.67 10.72
C GLY A 190 27.73 -12.50 9.43
N MET A 191 28.39 -11.35 9.22
CA MET A 191 29.16 -11.04 8.02
C MET A 191 30.66 -10.81 8.29
N ILE A 192 31.23 -11.39 9.39
CA ILE A 192 32.67 -11.47 9.62
C ILE A 192 33.12 -12.91 9.43
#